data_09f11660303bcc15ba2f4aede9283be8
#
_entry.id   09f11660303bcc15ba2f4aede9283be8
#
_cell.length_a   1.000
_cell.length_b   1.000
_cell.length_c   1.000
_cell.angle_alpha   90.00
_cell.angle_beta   90.00
_cell.angle_gamma   90.00
#
_symmetry.space_group_name_H-M   'P 1'
#
loop_
_entity.id
_entity.type
_entity.pdbx_description
1 polymer ?
#
loop_
_entity_poly.entity_id
_entity_poly.type
_entity_poly.pdbx_seq_one_letter_code
_entity_poly.pdbx_strand_id
1 'polypeptide(L)'
;MSTGATFQIIDVNNNVRTTIAKDFFLGYRKVDLKDDEVLLSVILPWTRPFEYVKEFKQAHRRQDDIALVNAGMRVHITEAEGNWIVSDVSIVYGGVAPVPLTAGKTESFIVGKKLDYGLLDEAFNLLKEDIPLAENAPGGMVEFRSSLTLSFFFKFFLYVTHELNTKGLSEGLDIANMPAIQSYTRPVTIGTQGYELVRQGTAVGQPMVHLSAMLQVTGETEYVDDTPTPPNTLHAALVLSKEAHARILSIDDSVAKCSPGFAGLFLSKDVPSANNIGPIRFLQKKNIGPIIHDGEVFASDVITCVGQIIGIVVADTHDNAKAAANKVNIKYSELPAILSIEEAIKAGSFHPHTTRCLSKGDVELCFASNTCDKIIEGEVRVGGQEHFYMEPQCTLVWPVDSGNEIHMISSTQAPHTHQKYVANVLGLPLSKVVCKTKRIGGGFGGKETRSVIFVAAASVASYCLRRPVKIVLDRDVDMMTTGQRHRFLGKYKVWSLNSAFLSAKCDVASIKLLVYESHRICCPCPSECVVTCKLACCEPSMRL
;
A
#
# COMPACT_ATOMS: atom_id res chain seq x y z
N MET A 1 -6.72 30.26 6.60
CA MET A 1 -5.68 31.10 7.25
C MET A 1 -5.17 32.17 6.29
N SER A 2 -4.57 31.85 5.15
CA SER A 2 -4.01 32.85 4.21
C SER A 2 -5.03 33.86 3.67
N THR A 3 -6.30 33.47 3.53
CA THR A 3 -7.39 34.35 3.06
C THR A 3 -7.93 35.33 4.11
N GLY A 4 -7.52 35.22 5.37
CA GLY A 4 -8.13 35.98 6.47
C GLY A 4 -9.50 35.45 6.90
N ALA A 5 -9.80 34.18 6.65
CA ALA A 5 -11.07 33.55 7.02
C ALA A 5 -11.34 33.63 8.53
N THR A 6 -12.62 33.72 8.89
CA THR A 6 -13.11 33.64 10.27
C THR A 6 -14.07 32.45 10.43
N PHE A 7 -14.06 31.88 11.63
CA PHE A 7 -14.89 30.74 11.98
C PHE A 7 -15.95 31.18 12.99
N GLN A 8 -17.19 30.81 12.72
CA GLN A 8 -18.27 30.94 13.70
C GLN A 8 -18.48 29.60 14.39
N ILE A 9 -18.46 29.62 15.69
CA ILE A 9 -18.57 28.46 16.56
C ILE A 9 -19.80 28.65 17.46
N ILE A 10 -20.63 27.62 17.56
CA ILE A 10 -21.86 27.65 18.36
C ILE A 10 -21.78 26.60 19.47
N ASP A 11 -22.22 26.96 20.68
CA ASP A 11 -22.34 26.05 21.81
C ASP A 11 -23.76 25.43 21.94
N VAL A 12 -23.94 24.51 22.88
CA VAL A 12 -25.24 23.87 23.18
C VAL A 12 -26.33 24.84 23.63
N ASN A 13 -25.98 26.05 24.07
CA ASN A 13 -26.92 27.10 24.50
C ASN A 13 -27.23 28.08 23.37
N ASN A 14 -26.81 27.79 22.14
CA ASN A 14 -26.94 28.66 20.97
C ASN A 14 -26.14 29.97 21.04
N ASN A 15 -25.13 30.08 21.92
CA ASN A 15 -24.22 31.21 21.88
C ASN A 15 -23.22 31.05 20.74
N VAL A 16 -23.08 32.10 19.94
CA VAL A 16 -22.14 32.10 18.81
C VAL A 16 -20.94 32.96 19.15
N ARG A 17 -19.75 32.39 19.01
CA ARG A 17 -18.47 33.13 19.05
C ARG A 17 -17.77 33.07 17.71
N THR A 18 -16.90 34.04 17.43
CA THR A 18 -16.11 34.13 16.23
C THR A 18 -14.62 34.05 16.57
N THR A 19 -13.86 33.26 15.84
CA THR A 19 -12.39 33.20 15.93
C THR A 19 -11.79 33.35 14.54
N ILE A 20 -10.58 33.91 14.43
CA ILE A 20 -9.88 33.94 13.14
C ILE A 20 -9.24 32.59 12.87
N ALA A 21 -9.22 32.19 11.60
CA ALA A 21 -8.69 30.87 11.20
C ALA A 21 -7.23 30.65 11.63
N LYS A 22 -6.46 31.72 11.86
CA LYS A 22 -5.07 31.67 12.31
C LYS A 22 -4.96 31.18 13.76
N ASP A 23 -5.89 31.51 14.62
CA ASP A 23 -5.89 31.20 16.06
C ASP A 23 -6.65 29.89 16.36
N PHE A 24 -7.32 29.30 15.37
CA PHE A 24 -8.15 28.12 15.57
C PHE A 24 -7.33 26.83 15.77
N PHE A 25 -6.15 26.70 15.14
CA PHE A 25 -5.32 25.50 15.22
C PHE A 25 -4.28 25.63 16.33
N LEU A 26 -4.52 24.96 17.46
CA LEU A 26 -3.72 25.10 18.69
C LEU A 26 -2.55 24.11 18.76
N GLY A 27 -2.60 23.01 18.04
CA GLY A 27 -1.59 21.95 18.07
C GLY A 27 -1.94 20.77 17.17
N TYR A 28 -1.09 19.73 17.17
CA TYR A 28 -1.37 18.53 16.41
C TYR A 28 -2.68 17.89 16.89
N ARG A 29 -3.69 17.84 16.00
CA ARG A 29 -5.06 17.38 16.29
C ARG A 29 -5.77 18.15 17.41
N LYS A 30 -5.35 19.38 17.67
CA LYS A 30 -5.99 20.25 18.67
C LYS A 30 -6.47 21.53 17.99
N VAL A 31 -7.73 21.84 18.21
CA VAL A 31 -8.39 23.04 17.70
C VAL A 31 -9.06 23.80 18.84
N ASP A 32 -9.39 25.07 18.61
CA ASP A 32 -10.10 25.92 19.53
C ASP A 32 -11.62 25.63 19.52
N LEU A 33 -11.97 24.38 19.88
CA LEU A 33 -13.35 23.95 20.14
C LEU A 33 -13.40 23.29 21.51
N LYS A 34 -14.43 23.62 22.29
CA LYS A 34 -14.79 22.92 23.51
C LYS A 34 -15.66 21.71 23.20
N ASP A 35 -15.84 20.82 24.16
CA ASP A 35 -16.58 19.56 23.99
C ASP A 35 -18.07 19.79 23.63
N ASP A 36 -18.62 20.96 24.00
CA ASP A 36 -19.99 21.39 23.76
C ASP A 36 -20.14 22.35 22.56
N GLU A 37 -19.10 22.57 21.80
CA GLU A 37 -19.06 23.51 20.67
C GLU A 37 -18.97 22.81 19.32
N VAL A 38 -19.59 23.41 18.30
CA VAL A 38 -19.55 22.95 16.90
C VAL A 38 -19.16 24.12 15.98
N LEU A 39 -18.34 23.85 14.99
CA LEU A 39 -18.04 24.81 13.92
C LEU A 39 -19.29 25.01 13.05
N LEU A 40 -19.94 26.17 13.20
CA LEU A 40 -21.18 26.52 12.53
C LEU A 40 -20.93 26.93 11.07
N SER A 41 -19.97 27.83 10.85
CA SER A 41 -19.68 28.36 9.51
C SER A 41 -18.23 28.84 9.37
N VAL A 42 -17.77 28.92 8.13
CA VAL A 42 -16.51 29.53 7.73
C VAL A 42 -16.82 30.71 6.82
N ILE A 43 -16.41 31.90 7.22
CA ILE A 43 -16.60 33.13 6.45
C ILE A 43 -15.30 33.44 5.72
N LEU A 44 -15.37 33.47 4.38
CA LEU A 44 -14.27 33.86 3.52
C LEU A 44 -14.49 35.31 3.05
N PRO A 45 -13.53 36.23 3.27
CA PRO A 45 -13.64 37.57 2.71
C PRO A 45 -13.54 37.54 1.17
N TRP A 46 -14.23 38.45 0.52
CA TRP A 46 -14.06 38.68 -0.90
C TRP A 46 -12.67 39.27 -1.17
N THR A 47 -12.08 38.89 -2.31
CA THR A 47 -10.82 39.46 -2.77
C THR A 47 -10.99 40.93 -3.16
N ARG A 48 -9.99 41.74 -2.85
CA ARG A 48 -9.88 43.14 -3.27
C ARG A 48 -9.41 43.24 -4.75
N PRO A 49 -9.58 44.37 -5.43
CA PRO A 49 -8.90 44.59 -6.72
C PRO A 49 -7.38 44.37 -6.55
N PHE A 50 -6.76 43.68 -7.51
CA PHE A 50 -5.34 43.30 -7.49
C PHE A 50 -4.90 42.46 -6.31
N GLU A 51 -5.82 41.75 -5.68
CA GLU A 51 -5.54 40.74 -4.71
C GLU A 51 -5.61 39.35 -5.38
N TYR A 52 -4.53 38.58 -5.25
CA TYR A 52 -4.38 37.27 -5.86
C TYR A 52 -4.29 36.22 -4.78
N VAL A 53 -5.09 35.18 -4.90
CA VAL A 53 -5.11 34.04 -3.98
C VAL A 53 -4.88 32.76 -4.77
N LYS A 54 -3.99 31.91 -4.26
CA LYS A 54 -3.71 30.62 -4.89
C LYS A 54 -3.45 29.54 -3.84
N GLU A 55 -3.96 28.37 -4.13
CA GLU A 55 -3.75 27.16 -3.34
C GLU A 55 -2.82 26.19 -4.06
N PHE A 56 -2.06 25.42 -3.29
CA PHE A 56 -1.19 24.36 -3.76
C PHE A 56 -1.34 23.13 -2.89
N LYS A 57 -1.29 21.95 -3.51
CA LYS A 57 -1.29 20.67 -2.82
C LYS A 57 -0.41 19.68 -3.58
N GLN A 58 0.50 19.03 -2.89
CA GLN A 58 1.20 17.86 -3.38
C GLN A 58 0.87 16.66 -2.49
N ALA A 59 0.51 15.56 -3.11
CA ALA A 59 0.22 14.28 -2.48
C ALA A 59 0.91 13.15 -3.26
N HIS A 60 0.94 11.93 -2.72
CA HIS A 60 1.48 10.76 -3.42
C HIS A 60 0.63 10.39 -4.64
N ARG A 61 -0.69 10.51 -4.52
CA ARG A 61 -1.66 10.25 -5.57
C ARG A 61 -2.35 11.53 -6.00
N ARG A 62 -2.87 11.54 -7.19
CA ARG A 62 -3.53 12.72 -7.75
C ARG A 62 -4.90 13.01 -7.12
N GLN A 63 -5.62 11.97 -6.74
CA GLN A 63 -6.97 12.05 -6.17
C GLN A 63 -7.02 11.29 -4.85
N ASP A 64 -7.92 11.73 -3.96
CA ASP A 64 -8.25 11.08 -2.68
C ASP A 64 -7.03 10.77 -1.82
N ASP A 65 -6.08 11.71 -1.75
CA ASP A 65 -4.87 11.50 -0.98
C ASP A 65 -4.56 12.66 -0.03
N ILE A 66 -3.90 12.30 1.07
CA ILE A 66 -3.45 13.25 2.08
C ILE A 66 -2.27 14.07 1.51
N ALA A 67 -2.30 15.38 1.73
CA ALA A 67 -1.22 16.24 1.29
C ALA A 67 0.08 15.94 2.04
N LEU A 68 1.19 15.80 1.32
CA LEU A 68 2.54 15.85 1.87
C LEU A 68 2.89 17.26 2.32
N VAL A 69 2.64 18.22 1.41
CA VAL A 69 2.69 19.67 1.67
C VAL A 69 1.51 20.30 0.97
N ASN A 70 0.87 21.24 1.61
CA ASN A 70 -0.06 22.16 0.99
C ASN A 70 0.30 23.60 1.35
N ALA A 71 -0.19 24.54 0.55
CA ALA A 71 -0.01 25.95 0.84
C ALA A 71 -1.25 26.74 0.41
N GLY A 72 -1.55 27.79 1.15
CA GLY A 72 -2.46 28.84 0.74
C GLY A 72 -1.68 30.16 0.75
N MET A 73 -1.71 30.87 -0.36
CA MET A 73 -0.97 32.13 -0.53
C MET A 73 -1.90 33.21 -1.04
N ARG A 74 -1.72 34.41 -0.52
CA ARG A 74 -2.46 35.61 -0.89
C ARG A 74 -1.49 36.77 -0.96
N VAL A 75 -1.63 37.62 -1.98
CA VAL A 75 -0.89 38.88 -2.11
C VAL A 75 -1.84 39.96 -2.61
N HIS A 76 -1.73 41.13 -2.04
CA HIS A 76 -2.39 42.34 -2.53
C HIS A 76 -1.34 43.31 -3.03
N ILE A 77 -1.54 43.76 -4.27
CA ILE A 77 -0.63 44.67 -4.98
C ILE A 77 -1.30 46.02 -5.10
N THR A 78 -0.57 47.09 -4.82
CA THR A 78 -1.06 48.48 -4.97
C THR A 78 -0.06 49.33 -5.73
N GLU A 79 -0.54 50.36 -6.39
CA GLU A 79 0.32 51.34 -7.01
C GLU A 79 0.84 52.35 -5.97
N ALA A 80 2.14 52.57 -5.95
CA ALA A 80 2.81 53.56 -5.12
C ALA A 80 3.93 54.23 -5.94
N GLU A 81 3.85 55.55 -6.09
CA GLU A 81 4.85 56.34 -6.81
C GLU A 81 5.15 55.84 -8.24
N GLY A 82 4.11 55.42 -8.97
CA GLY A 82 4.23 54.85 -10.31
C GLY A 82 4.74 53.42 -10.41
N ASN A 83 4.94 52.76 -9.29
CA ASN A 83 5.35 51.34 -9.21
C ASN A 83 4.26 50.49 -8.56
N TRP A 84 4.13 49.26 -9.05
CA TRP A 84 3.24 48.25 -8.45
C TRP A 84 4.02 47.45 -7.41
N ILE A 85 3.63 47.62 -6.14
CA ILE A 85 4.31 47.04 -4.98
C ILE A 85 3.37 46.16 -4.17
N VAL A 86 3.93 45.20 -3.41
CA VAL A 86 3.20 44.38 -2.48
C VAL A 86 2.79 45.20 -1.26
N SER A 87 1.49 45.39 -1.06
CA SER A 87 0.95 46.12 0.11
C SER A 87 0.57 45.17 1.27
N ASP A 88 0.22 43.91 0.96
CA ASP A 88 -0.18 42.92 1.94
C ASP A 88 0.06 41.50 1.35
N VAL A 89 0.57 40.60 2.16
CA VAL A 89 0.86 39.21 1.75
C VAL A 89 0.60 38.25 2.91
N SER A 90 0.12 37.06 2.58
CA SER A 90 -0.02 35.96 3.53
C SER A 90 0.37 34.64 2.88
N ILE A 91 1.35 33.96 3.47
CA ILE A 91 1.96 32.74 2.96
C ILE A 91 1.88 31.68 4.07
N VAL A 92 1.00 30.70 3.91
CA VAL A 92 0.72 29.69 4.92
C VAL A 92 0.94 28.29 4.34
N TYR A 93 1.68 27.47 5.06
CA TYR A 93 1.96 26.09 4.70
C TYR A 93 1.38 25.09 5.70
N GLY A 94 0.86 23.97 5.18
CA GLY A 94 0.50 22.77 5.95
C GLY A 94 1.36 21.56 5.56
N GLY A 95 1.44 20.58 6.44
CA GLY A 95 2.27 19.39 6.26
C GLY A 95 3.75 19.58 6.58
N VAL A 96 4.14 20.74 7.12
CA VAL A 96 5.53 21.09 7.46
C VAL A 96 5.77 21.27 8.95
N ALA A 97 4.69 21.29 9.75
CA ALA A 97 4.72 21.41 11.20
C ALA A 97 3.44 20.78 11.81
N PRO A 98 3.35 20.66 13.14
CA PRO A 98 2.14 20.17 13.82
C PRO A 98 0.88 21.00 13.57
N VAL A 99 1.05 22.27 13.24
CA VAL A 99 -0.01 23.22 12.83
C VAL A 99 0.39 23.90 11.52
N PRO A 100 -0.57 24.53 10.79
CA PRO A 100 -0.21 25.35 9.64
C PRO A 100 0.72 26.50 10.06
N LEU A 101 1.84 26.67 9.33
CA LEU A 101 2.84 27.72 9.59
C LEU A 101 2.68 28.89 8.64
N THR A 102 2.83 30.09 9.18
CA THR A 102 2.94 31.34 8.40
C THR A 102 4.42 31.68 8.19
N ALA A 103 4.80 32.03 6.97
CA ALA A 103 6.17 32.42 6.60
C ALA A 103 6.43 33.90 6.94
N GLY A 104 6.49 34.23 8.23
CA GLY A 104 6.47 35.60 8.71
C GLY A 104 7.66 36.48 8.32
N LYS A 105 8.88 35.91 8.28
CA LYS A 105 10.08 36.64 7.83
C LYS A 105 9.98 36.94 6.33
N THR A 106 9.55 35.93 5.56
CA THR A 106 9.34 36.05 4.12
C THR A 106 8.25 37.09 3.82
N GLU A 107 7.11 37.05 4.51
CA GLU A 107 6.03 38.02 4.37
C GLU A 107 6.54 39.45 4.66
N SER A 108 7.24 39.65 5.77
CA SER A 108 7.78 40.96 6.18
C SER A 108 8.80 41.51 5.17
N PHE A 109 9.58 40.63 4.55
CA PHE A 109 10.58 41.01 3.54
C PHE A 109 9.92 41.46 2.22
N ILE A 110 8.82 40.82 1.82
CA ILE A 110 8.16 41.04 0.52
C ILE A 110 7.34 42.34 0.53
N VAL A 111 6.72 42.71 1.67
CA VAL A 111 5.89 43.91 1.79
C VAL A 111 6.70 45.16 1.45
N GLY A 112 6.14 46.03 0.65
CA GLY A 112 6.74 47.28 0.14
C GLY A 112 7.66 47.12 -1.06
N LYS A 113 7.85 45.88 -1.55
CA LYS A 113 8.71 45.61 -2.70
C LYS A 113 7.94 45.34 -3.98
N LYS A 114 8.59 45.59 -5.11
CA LYS A 114 8.12 45.13 -6.43
C LYS A 114 8.27 43.60 -6.51
N LEU A 115 7.29 42.95 -7.06
CA LEU A 115 7.30 41.48 -7.24
C LEU A 115 8.05 41.16 -8.55
N ASP A 116 9.37 41.06 -8.49
CA ASP A 116 10.25 40.73 -9.60
C ASP A 116 11.24 39.61 -9.26
N TYR A 117 12.02 39.14 -10.25
CA TYR A 117 12.96 38.03 -10.05
C TYR A 117 14.09 38.35 -9.05
N GLY A 118 14.47 39.63 -8.87
CA GLY A 118 15.50 40.01 -7.91
C GLY A 118 15.13 39.77 -6.45
N LEU A 119 13.84 39.59 -6.16
CA LEU A 119 13.35 39.29 -4.83
C LEU A 119 13.48 37.80 -4.44
N LEU A 120 13.59 36.89 -5.43
CA LEU A 120 13.41 35.46 -5.19
C LEU A 120 14.49 34.82 -4.32
N ASP A 121 15.76 35.13 -4.55
CA ASP A 121 16.86 34.46 -3.84
C ASP A 121 16.79 34.69 -2.34
N GLU A 122 16.57 35.94 -1.93
CA GLU A 122 16.43 36.27 -0.51
C GLU A 122 15.12 35.75 0.07
N ALA A 123 14.02 35.82 -0.68
CA ALA A 123 12.76 35.23 -0.25
C ALA A 123 12.87 33.71 -0.03
N PHE A 124 13.61 32.98 -0.86
CA PHE A 124 13.86 31.56 -0.67
C PHE A 124 14.71 31.26 0.56
N ASN A 125 15.70 32.09 0.86
CA ASN A 125 16.51 31.95 2.07
C ASN A 125 15.69 32.15 3.33
N LEU A 126 14.89 33.21 3.37
CA LEU A 126 14.00 33.51 4.49
C LEU A 126 12.90 32.43 4.63
N LEU A 127 12.38 31.90 3.54
CA LEU A 127 11.39 30.83 3.57
C LEU A 127 11.94 29.53 4.18
N LYS A 128 13.19 29.20 3.94
CA LYS A 128 13.86 28.07 4.60
C LYS A 128 14.01 28.29 6.10
N GLU A 129 14.24 29.53 6.52
CA GLU A 129 14.28 29.88 7.95
C GLU A 129 12.89 29.88 8.61
N ASP A 130 11.86 30.30 7.90
CA ASP A 130 10.48 30.27 8.38
C ASP A 130 9.93 28.84 8.53
N ILE A 131 10.42 27.90 7.69
CA ILE A 131 9.94 26.52 7.66
C ILE A 131 11.12 25.54 7.86
N PRO A 132 11.69 25.48 9.05
CA PRO A 132 12.79 24.57 9.38
C PRO A 132 12.25 23.16 9.59
N LEU A 133 12.37 22.30 8.57
CA LEU A 133 12.03 20.88 8.68
C LEU A 133 13.21 20.12 9.29
N ALA A 134 13.03 19.57 10.49
CA ALA A 134 14.04 18.72 11.13
C ALA A 134 14.23 17.40 10.35
N GLU A 135 15.45 16.85 10.36
CA GLU A 135 15.77 15.58 9.65
C GLU A 135 14.86 14.42 10.08
N ASN A 136 14.43 14.40 11.32
CA ASN A 136 13.54 13.41 11.90
C ASN A 136 12.05 13.83 11.92
N ALA A 137 11.65 14.83 11.12
CA ALA A 137 10.28 15.31 11.09
C ALA A 137 9.29 14.18 10.78
N PRO A 138 8.18 14.06 11.55
CA PRO A 138 7.17 13.04 11.31
C PRO A 138 6.68 13.03 9.86
N GLY A 139 6.47 11.84 9.30
CA GLY A 139 6.07 11.65 7.90
C GLY A 139 7.24 11.56 6.91
N GLY A 140 8.49 11.77 7.34
CA GLY A 140 9.68 11.61 6.50
C GLY A 140 9.74 12.56 5.30
N MET A 141 10.48 12.21 4.26
CA MET A 141 10.59 12.94 2.98
C MET A 141 10.99 14.41 3.16
N VAL A 142 11.87 14.70 4.11
CA VAL A 142 12.20 16.06 4.57
C VAL A 142 12.71 16.94 3.43
N GLU A 143 13.68 16.46 2.66
CA GLU A 143 14.24 17.19 1.51
C GLU A 143 13.19 17.49 0.44
N PHE A 144 12.33 16.49 0.14
CA PHE A 144 11.26 16.67 -0.82
C PHE A 144 10.23 17.68 -0.34
N ARG A 145 9.80 17.62 0.94
CA ARG A 145 8.87 18.59 1.53
C ARG A 145 9.47 20.00 1.54
N SER A 146 10.74 20.13 1.86
CA SER A 146 11.46 21.42 1.80
C SER A 146 11.53 21.96 0.37
N SER A 147 11.80 21.13 -0.62
CA SER A 147 11.78 21.53 -2.03
C SER A 147 10.39 21.98 -2.49
N LEU A 148 9.32 21.32 -2.00
CA LEU A 148 7.94 21.70 -2.31
C LEU A 148 7.59 23.08 -1.76
N THR A 149 8.08 23.45 -0.57
CA THR A 149 7.81 24.81 -0.02
C THR A 149 8.35 25.90 -0.93
N LEU A 150 9.58 25.75 -1.40
CA LEU A 150 10.18 26.70 -2.35
C LEU A 150 9.47 26.68 -3.71
N SER A 151 9.15 25.50 -4.20
CA SER A 151 8.46 25.34 -5.49
C SER A 151 7.07 25.97 -5.50
N PHE A 152 6.29 25.86 -4.42
CA PHE A 152 4.97 26.48 -4.32
C PHE A 152 5.05 28.00 -4.28
N PHE A 153 6.03 28.53 -3.55
CA PHE A 153 6.26 29.98 -3.54
C PHE A 153 6.67 30.49 -4.93
N PHE A 154 7.58 29.79 -5.62
CA PHE A 154 7.98 30.13 -6.98
C PHE A 154 6.79 30.09 -7.95
N LYS A 155 5.96 29.07 -7.89
CA LYS A 155 4.74 28.98 -8.72
C LYS A 155 3.75 30.10 -8.41
N PHE A 156 3.62 30.47 -7.14
CA PHE A 156 2.78 31.60 -6.75
C PHE A 156 3.32 32.92 -7.31
N PHE A 157 4.62 33.16 -7.18
CA PHE A 157 5.31 34.31 -7.78
C PHE A 157 5.05 34.38 -9.28
N LEU A 158 5.28 33.30 -10.01
CA LEU A 158 5.04 33.24 -11.46
C LEU A 158 3.57 33.50 -11.80
N TYR A 159 2.65 32.92 -11.05
CA TYR A 159 1.21 33.13 -11.25
C TYR A 159 0.84 34.61 -11.10
N VAL A 160 1.25 35.27 -10.03
CA VAL A 160 0.94 36.67 -9.78
C VAL A 160 1.60 37.59 -10.84
N THR A 161 2.86 37.35 -11.16
CA THR A 161 3.58 38.13 -12.18
C THR A 161 2.94 37.95 -13.55
N HIS A 162 2.46 36.75 -13.90
CA HIS A 162 1.71 36.51 -15.13
C HIS A 162 0.40 37.31 -15.18
N GLU A 163 -0.37 37.29 -14.09
CA GLU A 163 -1.62 38.06 -13.97
C GLU A 163 -1.39 39.57 -14.08
N LEU A 164 -0.31 40.09 -13.50
CA LEU A 164 0.08 41.47 -13.63
C LEU A 164 0.53 41.82 -15.06
N ASN A 165 1.32 40.92 -15.67
CA ASN A 165 1.78 41.10 -17.04
C ASN A 165 0.61 41.13 -18.05
N THR A 166 -0.40 40.29 -17.90
CA THR A 166 -1.61 40.31 -18.76
C THR A 166 -2.37 41.61 -18.68
N LYS A 167 -2.18 42.40 -17.60
CA LYS A 167 -2.75 43.75 -17.41
C LYS A 167 -1.79 44.86 -17.78
N GLY A 168 -0.59 44.55 -18.28
CA GLY A 168 0.44 45.51 -18.63
C GLY A 168 1.12 46.19 -17.44
N LEU A 169 1.07 45.58 -16.25
CA LEU A 169 1.53 46.17 -14.98
C LEU A 169 2.88 45.60 -14.50
N SER A 170 3.45 44.64 -15.20
CA SER A 170 4.77 44.06 -14.89
C SER A 170 5.53 43.71 -16.18
N GLU A 171 6.83 43.50 -16.05
CA GLU A 171 7.66 42.99 -17.15
C GLU A 171 7.30 41.54 -17.46
N GLY A 172 7.55 41.10 -18.70
CA GLY A 172 7.20 39.76 -19.17
C GLY A 172 7.91 38.64 -18.38
N LEU A 173 7.22 37.55 -18.19
CA LEU A 173 7.79 36.33 -17.67
C LEU A 173 8.69 35.64 -18.69
N ASP A 174 9.74 34.98 -18.22
CA ASP A 174 10.50 34.04 -19.04
C ASP A 174 9.58 32.93 -19.53
N ILE A 175 9.52 32.76 -20.85
CA ILE A 175 8.70 31.72 -21.52
C ILE A 175 9.06 30.33 -21.02
N ALA A 176 10.32 30.08 -20.64
CA ALA A 176 10.77 28.80 -20.09
C ALA A 176 10.06 28.41 -18.78
N ASN A 177 9.59 29.38 -18.00
CA ASN A 177 8.91 29.18 -16.73
C ASN A 177 7.37 29.04 -16.86
N MET A 178 6.80 29.36 -18.00
CA MET A 178 5.34 29.30 -18.22
C MET A 178 4.71 27.94 -17.96
N PRO A 179 5.35 26.80 -18.30
CA PRO A 179 4.78 25.48 -17.98
C PRO A 179 4.54 25.24 -16.48
N ALA A 180 5.23 25.94 -15.59
CA ALA A 180 5.08 25.80 -14.14
C ALA A 180 3.74 26.30 -13.60
N ILE A 181 3.08 27.23 -14.33
CA ILE A 181 1.80 27.83 -13.95
C ILE A 181 0.63 27.40 -14.84
N GLN A 182 0.88 26.67 -15.92
CA GLN A 182 -0.17 26.16 -16.77
C GLN A 182 -1.05 25.17 -16.02
N SER A 183 -2.36 25.41 -16.02
CA SER A 183 -3.33 24.47 -15.50
C SER A 183 -3.44 23.28 -16.45
N TYR A 184 -3.03 22.10 -15.99
CA TYR A 184 -3.36 20.89 -16.72
C TYR A 184 -4.83 20.54 -16.47
N THR A 185 -5.68 20.82 -17.44
CA THR A 185 -7.05 20.33 -17.43
C THR A 185 -7.06 18.97 -18.10
N ARG A 186 -7.29 17.93 -17.31
CA ARG A 186 -7.51 16.59 -17.86
C ARG A 186 -8.74 16.64 -18.77
N PRO A 187 -8.65 16.18 -20.02
CA PRO A 187 -9.82 16.04 -20.85
C PRO A 187 -10.87 15.19 -20.16
N VAL A 188 -12.13 15.60 -20.24
CA VAL A 188 -13.23 14.78 -19.72
C VAL A 188 -13.16 13.42 -20.40
N THR A 189 -13.10 12.37 -19.61
CA THR A 189 -13.11 11.01 -20.16
C THR A 189 -14.47 10.79 -20.81
N ILE A 190 -14.50 10.66 -22.12
CA ILE A 190 -15.70 10.35 -22.88
C ILE A 190 -15.61 8.88 -23.24
N GLY A 191 -16.56 8.10 -22.76
CA GLY A 191 -16.75 6.71 -23.12
C GLY A 191 -18.21 6.50 -23.54
N THR A 192 -18.43 5.74 -24.58
CA THR A 192 -19.75 5.25 -24.93
C THR A 192 -19.76 3.74 -24.73
N GLN A 193 -20.73 3.24 -24.00
CA GLN A 193 -20.97 1.82 -23.88
C GLN A 193 -22.24 1.48 -24.65
N GLY A 194 -22.10 0.64 -25.67
CA GLY A 194 -23.26 0.08 -26.35
C GLY A 194 -23.90 -0.99 -25.47
N TYR A 195 -25.19 -0.87 -25.24
CA TYR A 195 -25.97 -1.92 -24.59
C TYR A 195 -26.85 -2.59 -25.64
N GLU A 196 -26.84 -3.91 -25.70
CA GLU A 196 -27.97 -4.60 -26.31
C GLU A 196 -29.17 -4.38 -25.40
N LEU A 197 -30.29 -3.97 -25.98
CA LEU A 197 -31.56 -3.84 -25.25
C LEU A 197 -31.94 -5.22 -24.73
N VAL A 198 -31.74 -5.41 -23.42
CA VAL A 198 -32.10 -6.65 -22.75
C VAL A 198 -33.62 -6.79 -22.79
N ARG A 199 -34.12 -7.94 -23.28
CA ARG A 199 -35.56 -8.23 -23.33
C ARG A 199 -36.15 -8.09 -21.93
N GLN A 200 -37.32 -7.44 -21.84
CA GLN A 200 -38.07 -7.36 -20.59
C GLN A 200 -38.28 -8.77 -20.01
N GLY A 201 -38.03 -8.93 -18.72
CA GLY A 201 -38.19 -10.21 -18.01
C GLY A 201 -36.94 -11.05 -17.86
N THR A 202 -35.78 -10.58 -18.35
CA THR A 202 -34.47 -11.22 -18.09
C THR A 202 -33.71 -10.52 -16.97
N ALA A 203 -32.92 -11.26 -16.19
CA ALA A 203 -32.08 -10.68 -15.13
C ALA A 203 -30.80 -10.02 -15.69
N VAL A 204 -30.38 -10.40 -16.89
CA VAL A 204 -29.15 -9.92 -17.51
C VAL A 204 -29.26 -8.45 -17.88
N GLY A 205 -28.31 -7.63 -17.45
CA GLY A 205 -28.31 -6.18 -17.72
C GLY A 205 -29.28 -5.36 -16.88
N GLN A 206 -30.03 -5.97 -15.96
CA GLN A 206 -30.90 -5.23 -15.04
C GLN A 206 -30.12 -4.79 -13.79
N PRO A 207 -30.37 -3.58 -13.25
CA PRO A 207 -29.77 -3.11 -12.02
C PRO A 207 -30.38 -3.84 -10.82
N MET A 208 -29.78 -4.97 -10.45
CA MET A 208 -30.23 -5.73 -9.29
C MET A 208 -29.40 -5.33 -8.07
N VAL A 209 -30.05 -5.07 -6.95
CA VAL A 209 -29.38 -4.81 -5.68
C VAL A 209 -28.66 -6.07 -5.20
N HIS A 210 -27.41 -5.93 -4.79
CA HIS A 210 -26.65 -7.03 -4.19
C HIS A 210 -27.38 -7.61 -2.97
N LEU A 211 -27.46 -8.93 -2.87
CA LEU A 211 -28.28 -9.63 -1.88
C LEU A 211 -27.96 -9.26 -0.43
N SER A 212 -26.71 -8.98 -0.13
CA SER A 212 -26.24 -8.56 1.21
C SER A 212 -26.01 -7.06 1.36
N ALA A 213 -26.40 -6.23 0.38
CA ALA A 213 -26.07 -4.80 0.39
C ALA A 213 -26.57 -4.10 1.65
N MET A 214 -27.83 -4.31 2.03
CA MET A 214 -28.40 -3.71 3.23
C MET A 214 -27.69 -4.17 4.50
N LEU A 215 -27.46 -5.46 4.66
CA LEU A 215 -26.73 -6.01 5.81
C LEU A 215 -25.32 -5.42 5.93
N GLN A 216 -24.65 -5.16 4.80
CA GLN A 216 -23.30 -4.58 4.80
C GLN A 216 -23.30 -3.11 5.23
N VAL A 217 -24.25 -2.31 4.76
CA VAL A 217 -24.31 -0.88 5.09
C VAL A 217 -24.91 -0.60 6.46
N THR A 218 -25.71 -1.51 7.01
CA THR A 218 -26.28 -1.41 8.38
C THR A 218 -25.36 -2.01 9.46
N GLY A 219 -24.27 -2.70 9.07
CA GLY A 219 -23.38 -3.39 10.01
C GLY A 219 -23.90 -4.72 10.54
N GLU A 220 -25.01 -5.24 10.01
CA GLU A 220 -25.62 -6.52 10.42
C GLU A 220 -24.99 -7.74 9.71
N THR A 221 -23.99 -7.48 8.85
CA THR A 221 -23.31 -8.56 8.14
C THR A 221 -22.41 -9.35 9.08
N GLU A 222 -22.64 -10.66 9.15
CA GLU A 222 -21.78 -11.60 9.87
C GLU A 222 -20.63 -12.07 8.98
N TYR A 223 -19.41 -11.96 9.48
CA TYR A 223 -18.19 -12.55 8.94
C TYR A 223 -17.81 -13.82 9.72
N VAL A 224 -16.65 -14.43 9.38
CA VAL A 224 -16.27 -15.70 10.02
C VAL A 224 -16.06 -15.54 11.52
N ASP A 225 -15.50 -14.42 11.97
CA ASP A 225 -15.30 -14.16 13.39
C ASP A 225 -16.61 -13.95 14.17
N ASP A 226 -17.64 -13.42 13.50
CA ASP A 226 -18.96 -13.22 14.10
C ASP A 226 -19.79 -14.51 14.20
N THR A 227 -19.34 -15.59 13.55
CA THR A 227 -20.09 -16.86 13.53
C THR A 227 -20.18 -17.45 14.93
N PRO A 228 -21.39 -17.79 15.42
CA PRO A 228 -21.56 -18.48 16.68
C PRO A 228 -20.75 -19.78 16.73
N THR A 229 -19.98 -19.93 17.79
CA THR A 229 -19.10 -21.09 17.94
C THR A 229 -19.84 -22.27 18.58
N PRO A 230 -19.59 -23.52 18.17
CA PRO A 230 -20.08 -24.70 18.87
C PRO A 230 -19.67 -24.71 20.36
N PRO A 231 -20.44 -25.38 21.22
CA PRO A 231 -20.03 -25.53 22.63
C PRO A 231 -18.62 -26.12 22.79
N ASN A 232 -17.93 -25.69 23.82
CA ASN A 232 -16.55 -26.12 24.12
C ASN A 232 -15.52 -25.81 23.04
N THR A 233 -15.76 -24.78 22.23
CA THR A 233 -14.77 -24.28 21.25
C THR A 233 -13.52 -23.80 21.97
N LEU A 234 -12.38 -24.22 21.45
CA LEU A 234 -11.05 -23.76 21.86
C LEU A 234 -10.58 -22.66 20.88
N HIS A 235 -9.68 -21.82 21.37
CA HIS A 235 -9.04 -20.77 20.58
C HIS A 235 -7.58 -21.12 20.30
N ALA A 236 -7.09 -20.75 19.13
CA ALA A 236 -5.74 -21.09 18.73
C ALA A 236 -4.90 -19.84 18.43
N ALA A 237 -3.60 -19.94 18.69
CA ALA A 237 -2.59 -18.97 18.31
C ALA A 237 -1.36 -19.66 17.72
N LEU A 238 -0.70 -19.00 16.78
CA LEU A 238 0.44 -19.55 16.07
C LEU A 238 1.74 -19.38 16.84
N VAL A 239 2.59 -20.39 16.78
CA VAL A 239 3.99 -20.31 17.19
C VAL A 239 4.81 -20.01 15.92
N LEU A 240 5.40 -18.82 15.86
CA LEU A 240 6.04 -18.31 14.68
C LEU A 240 7.56 -18.23 14.82
N SER A 241 8.27 -18.43 13.71
CA SER A 241 9.70 -18.18 13.65
C SER A 241 10.02 -16.70 13.86
N LYS A 242 11.07 -16.45 14.64
CA LYS A 242 11.69 -15.13 14.83
C LYS A 242 12.93 -14.95 13.95
N GLU A 243 13.42 -16.04 13.33
CA GLU A 243 14.60 -16.05 12.51
C GLU A 243 14.26 -16.05 11.02
N ALA A 244 15.12 -15.42 10.22
CA ALA A 244 14.94 -15.34 8.77
C ALA A 244 15.33 -16.62 8.06
N HIS A 245 16.41 -17.29 8.53
CA HIS A 245 16.91 -18.55 8.02
C HIS A 245 17.66 -19.27 9.13
N ALA A 246 17.13 -20.40 9.58
CA ALA A 246 17.71 -21.13 10.69
C ALA A 246 17.27 -22.60 10.71
N ARG A 247 18.03 -23.44 11.37
CA ARG A 247 17.65 -24.82 11.71
C ARG A 247 17.06 -24.85 13.12
N ILE A 248 15.93 -25.52 13.29
CA ILE A 248 15.32 -25.76 14.60
C ILE A 248 16.15 -26.84 15.33
N LEU A 249 16.71 -26.49 16.50
CA LEU A 249 17.47 -27.42 17.33
C LEU A 249 16.56 -28.08 18.37
N SER A 250 15.73 -27.32 19.03
CA SER A 250 14.78 -27.84 20.03
C SER A 250 13.60 -26.89 20.23
N ILE A 251 12.48 -27.42 20.62
CA ILE A 251 11.26 -26.70 20.99
C ILE A 251 10.92 -27.11 22.43
N ASP A 252 10.88 -26.11 23.33
CA ASP A 252 10.54 -26.30 24.74
C ASP A 252 9.20 -25.59 25.03
N ASP A 253 8.21 -26.40 25.39
CA ASP A 253 6.85 -25.99 25.72
C ASP A 253 6.52 -26.06 27.22
N SER A 254 7.51 -26.31 28.05
CA SER A 254 7.31 -26.52 29.49
C SER A 254 6.62 -25.34 30.17
N VAL A 255 7.03 -24.13 29.88
CA VAL A 255 6.42 -22.90 30.41
C VAL A 255 5.05 -22.62 29.79
N ALA A 256 4.87 -22.92 28.50
CA ALA A 256 3.61 -22.76 27.81
C ALA A 256 2.51 -23.66 28.40
N LYS A 257 2.84 -24.90 28.75
CA LYS A 257 1.93 -25.88 29.39
C LYS A 257 1.38 -25.40 30.74
N CYS A 258 2.10 -24.56 31.44
CA CYS A 258 1.66 -23.98 32.71
C CYS A 258 0.75 -22.73 32.53
N SER A 259 0.44 -22.35 31.31
CA SER A 259 -0.43 -21.19 31.06
C SER A 259 -1.89 -21.51 31.33
N PRO A 260 -2.69 -20.55 31.83
CA PRO A 260 -4.12 -20.74 32.05
C PRO A 260 -4.82 -21.24 30.80
N GLY A 261 -5.74 -22.17 30.94
CA GLY A 261 -6.56 -22.69 29.86
C GLY A 261 -5.82 -23.45 28.74
N PHE A 262 -4.53 -23.71 28.87
CA PHE A 262 -3.75 -24.42 27.86
C PHE A 262 -4.34 -25.84 27.60
N ALA A 263 -4.64 -26.11 26.32
CA ALA A 263 -5.22 -27.38 25.89
C ALA A 263 -4.25 -28.24 25.05
N GLY A 264 -3.27 -27.64 24.40
CA GLY A 264 -2.27 -28.37 23.62
C GLY A 264 -1.39 -27.49 22.76
N LEU A 265 -0.24 -28.05 22.36
CA LEU A 265 0.66 -27.56 21.31
C LEU A 265 0.80 -28.65 20.26
N PHE A 266 0.61 -28.29 19.00
CA PHE A 266 0.73 -29.20 17.86
C PHE A 266 1.84 -28.71 16.93
N LEU A 267 2.67 -29.64 16.50
CA LEU A 267 3.87 -29.45 15.68
C LEU A 267 3.82 -30.35 14.45
N SER A 268 4.84 -30.30 13.61
CA SER A 268 4.95 -31.12 12.39
C SER A 268 4.76 -32.62 12.61
N LYS A 269 5.23 -33.15 13.75
CA LYS A 269 5.08 -34.56 14.14
C LYS A 269 3.64 -34.99 14.46
N ASP A 270 2.77 -34.03 14.77
CA ASP A 270 1.38 -34.25 15.15
C ASP A 270 0.42 -34.21 13.96
N VAL A 271 0.94 -33.93 12.76
CA VAL A 271 0.17 -33.92 11.53
C VAL A 271 -0.17 -35.35 11.11
N PRO A 272 -1.46 -35.71 10.96
CA PRO A 272 -1.87 -37.11 10.81
C PRO A 272 -1.39 -37.81 9.54
N SER A 273 -1.22 -37.05 8.43
CA SER A 273 -0.86 -37.65 7.14
C SER A 273 0.31 -36.89 6.47
N ALA A 274 0.05 -35.78 5.82
CA ALA A 274 1.06 -35.07 5.05
C ALA A 274 1.28 -33.66 5.61
N ASN A 275 2.47 -33.41 6.18
CA ASN A 275 2.88 -32.06 6.62
C ASN A 275 3.25 -31.18 5.40
N ASN A 276 2.40 -31.16 4.39
CA ASN A 276 2.64 -30.42 3.16
C ASN A 276 1.37 -29.77 2.64
N ILE A 277 1.41 -28.45 2.48
CA ILE A 277 0.34 -27.61 1.97
C ILE A 277 0.68 -26.97 0.61
N GLY A 278 1.79 -27.38 0.03
CA GLY A 278 2.11 -26.95 -1.33
C GLY A 278 1.00 -27.37 -2.30
N PRO A 279 0.79 -26.65 -3.41
CA PRO A 279 -0.30 -26.93 -4.32
C PRO A 279 -0.24 -28.38 -4.80
N ILE A 280 -1.26 -29.15 -4.44
CA ILE A 280 -1.44 -30.51 -4.91
C ILE A 280 -1.69 -30.43 -6.40
N ARG A 281 -0.67 -30.68 -7.20
CA ARG A 281 -0.89 -30.90 -8.62
C ARG A 281 -1.67 -32.18 -8.80
N PHE A 282 -2.90 -32.05 -9.24
CA PHE A 282 -3.55 -33.14 -9.91
C PHE A 282 -2.79 -33.42 -11.19
N LEU A 283 -2.27 -34.63 -11.27
CA LEU A 283 -1.77 -35.27 -12.47
C LEU A 283 -0.35 -34.94 -12.92
N GLN A 284 0.44 -35.94 -12.68
CA GLN A 284 1.23 -36.62 -13.70
C GLN A 284 1.85 -35.72 -14.77
N LYS A 285 3.17 -35.73 -14.71
CA LYS A 285 4.04 -35.63 -15.87
C LYS A 285 3.96 -34.38 -16.71
N LYS A 286 5.05 -33.68 -16.61
CA LYS A 286 5.58 -32.65 -17.49
C LYS A 286 5.20 -31.21 -17.22
N ASN A 287 6.06 -30.58 -16.46
CA ASN A 287 6.69 -29.28 -16.74
C ASN A 287 5.84 -28.14 -17.30
N ILE A 288 4.80 -27.71 -16.59
CA ILE A 288 4.31 -26.35 -16.82
C ILE A 288 3.78 -25.81 -15.49
N GLY A 289 4.56 -24.92 -14.87
CA GLY A 289 4.18 -24.13 -13.69
C GLY A 289 5.07 -24.39 -12.47
N PRO A 290 5.41 -23.33 -11.76
CA PRO A 290 6.56 -23.27 -10.85
C PRO A 290 6.25 -23.63 -9.41
N ILE A 291 5.26 -24.47 -9.10
CA ILE A 291 4.95 -24.70 -7.70
C ILE A 291 5.10 -26.17 -7.41
N ILE A 292 6.23 -26.48 -6.82
CA ILE A 292 6.58 -27.75 -6.20
C ILE A 292 5.87 -27.77 -4.84
N HIS A 293 5.56 -28.96 -4.31
CA HIS A 293 5.08 -29.16 -2.94
C HIS A 293 6.18 -28.76 -1.94
N ASP A 294 6.30 -27.46 -1.67
CA ASP A 294 7.38 -26.84 -0.89
C ASP A 294 6.89 -26.17 0.39
N GLY A 295 5.59 -26.16 0.64
CA GLY A 295 5.00 -25.54 1.83
C GLY A 295 4.66 -26.57 2.89
N GLU A 296 5.21 -26.46 4.09
CA GLU A 296 4.84 -27.25 5.25
C GLU A 296 3.69 -26.59 6.03
N VAL A 297 2.85 -27.39 6.68
CA VAL A 297 1.86 -26.90 7.66
C VAL A 297 2.58 -26.30 8.85
N PHE A 298 3.54 -27.05 9.38
CA PHE A 298 4.44 -26.64 10.45
C PHE A 298 5.88 -26.91 10.03
N ALA A 299 6.75 -25.95 10.20
CA ALA A 299 8.16 -26.12 9.93
C ALA A 299 8.74 -27.27 10.73
N SER A 300 9.41 -28.21 10.04
CA SER A 300 9.89 -29.45 10.67
C SER A 300 11.37 -29.41 11.06
N ASP A 301 12.22 -28.78 10.27
CA ASP A 301 13.67 -28.73 10.44
C ASP A 301 14.24 -27.34 10.18
N VAL A 302 14.00 -26.78 9.02
CA VAL A 302 14.59 -25.50 8.58
C VAL A 302 13.53 -24.43 8.49
N ILE A 303 13.84 -23.29 9.12
CA ILE A 303 13.09 -22.05 8.99
C ILE A 303 13.61 -21.29 7.79
N THR A 304 12.70 -20.80 6.98
CA THR A 304 13.00 -20.11 5.72
C THR A 304 12.57 -18.64 5.70
N CYS A 305 11.83 -18.21 6.75
CA CYS A 305 11.46 -16.81 6.92
C CYS A 305 11.01 -16.49 8.34
N VAL A 306 11.08 -15.23 8.72
CA VAL A 306 10.37 -14.69 9.88
C VAL A 306 8.87 -14.87 9.66
N GLY A 307 8.15 -15.29 10.71
CA GLY A 307 6.71 -15.54 10.64
C GLY A 307 6.32 -16.89 10.02
N GLN A 308 7.27 -17.79 9.71
CA GLN A 308 6.94 -19.15 9.33
C GLN A 308 6.33 -19.91 10.52
N ILE A 309 5.26 -20.65 10.27
CA ILE A 309 4.53 -21.37 11.32
C ILE A 309 5.33 -22.60 11.74
N ILE A 310 5.65 -22.69 13.03
CA ILE A 310 6.36 -23.84 13.64
C ILE A 310 5.36 -24.74 14.35
N GLY A 311 4.30 -24.16 14.90
CA GLY A 311 3.26 -24.90 15.59
C GLY A 311 2.03 -24.05 15.86
N ILE A 312 1.04 -24.67 16.50
CA ILE A 312 -0.19 -24.02 16.94
C ILE A 312 -0.47 -24.39 18.39
N VAL A 313 -0.65 -23.37 19.22
CA VAL A 313 -1.10 -23.52 20.61
C VAL A 313 -2.60 -23.34 20.66
N VAL A 314 -3.26 -24.13 21.47
CA VAL A 314 -4.70 -24.10 21.69
C VAL A 314 -5.00 -23.91 23.17
N ALA A 315 -5.93 -23.01 23.50
CA ALA A 315 -6.36 -22.72 24.85
C ALA A 315 -7.88 -22.43 24.90
N ASP A 316 -8.41 -22.22 26.11
CA ASP A 316 -9.82 -21.90 26.33
C ASP A 316 -10.25 -20.52 25.79
N THR A 317 -9.34 -19.56 25.74
CA THR A 317 -9.57 -18.22 25.21
C THR A 317 -8.49 -17.82 24.22
N HIS A 318 -8.78 -16.83 23.37
CA HIS A 318 -7.82 -16.27 22.42
C HIS A 318 -6.58 -15.69 23.13
N ASP A 319 -6.79 -14.92 24.20
CA ASP A 319 -5.70 -14.29 24.96
C ASP A 319 -4.81 -15.32 25.63
N ASN A 320 -5.40 -16.38 26.20
CA ASN A 320 -4.64 -17.49 26.81
C ASN A 320 -3.84 -18.24 25.76
N ALA A 321 -4.40 -18.48 24.57
CA ALA A 321 -3.67 -19.11 23.45
C ALA A 321 -2.48 -18.27 23.01
N LYS A 322 -2.64 -16.95 22.85
CA LYS A 322 -1.54 -16.02 22.51
C LYS A 322 -0.48 -15.98 23.60
N ALA A 323 -0.89 -15.84 24.85
CA ALA A 323 0.04 -15.82 25.98
C ALA A 323 0.86 -17.12 26.09
N ALA A 324 0.23 -18.25 25.83
CA ALA A 324 0.90 -19.55 25.85
C ALA A 324 1.82 -19.73 24.63
N ALA A 325 1.39 -19.32 23.42
CA ALA A 325 2.22 -19.38 22.22
C ALA A 325 3.52 -18.56 22.34
N ASN A 326 3.45 -17.39 22.98
CA ASN A 326 4.61 -16.53 23.23
C ASN A 326 5.61 -17.13 24.26
N LYS A 327 5.18 -18.12 25.05
CA LYS A 327 6.03 -18.81 26.04
C LYS A 327 6.70 -20.08 25.49
N VAL A 328 6.39 -20.49 24.28
CA VAL A 328 7.10 -21.59 23.61
C VAL A 328 8.50 -21.10 23.26
N ASN A 329 9.51 -21.74 23.80
CA ASN A 329 10.91 -21.40 23.57
C ASN A 329 11.51 -22.29 22.50
N ILE A 330 12.09 -21.68 21.48
CA ILE A 330 12.68 -22.38 20.34
C ILE A 330 14.16 -22.01 20.27
N LYS A 331 15.01 -23.03 20.23
CA LYS A 331 16.44 -22.87 20.00
C LYS A 331 16.75 -23.08 18.54
N TYR A 332 17.49 -22.15 17.97
CA TYR A 332 17.88 -22.14 16.56
C TYR A 332 19.39 -22.27 16.39
N SER A 333 19.79 -22.79 15.24
CA SER A 333 21.12 -22.61 14.65
C SER A 333 20.94 -21.75 13.42
N GLU A 334 21.43 -20.53 13.46
CA GLU A 334 21.32 -19.57 12.36
C GLU A 334 22.02 -20.07 11.10
N LEU A 335 21.45 -19.78 9.96
CA LEU A 335 21.98 -20.05 8.63
C LEU A 335 22.08 -18.73 7.85
N PRO A 336 22.99 -18.63 6.86
CA PRO A 336 23.07 -17.45 6.04
C PRO A 336 21.72 -17.10 5.40
N ALA A 337 21.26 -15.89 5.63
CA ALA A 337 20.03 -15.37 5.04
C ALA A 337 20.34 -14.44 3.88
N ILE A 338 19.60 -14.55 2.78
CA ILE A 338 19.63 -13.65 1.63
C ILE A 338 18.38 -12.76 1.72
N LEU A 339 18.56 -11.47 1.93
CA LEU A 339 17.45 -10.55 2.26
C LEU A 339 17.14 -9.53 1.17
N SER A 340 17.94 -9.48 0.12
CA SER A 340 17.74 -8.53 -0.99
C SER A 340 17.90 -9.19 -2.36
N ILE A 341 17.32 -8.57 -3.38
CA ILE A 341 17.45 -9.00 -4.77
C ILE A 341 18.92 -8.96 -5.20
N GLU A 342 19.66 -7.95 -4.76
CA GLU A 342 21.08 -7.76 -5.07
C GLU A 342 21.95 -8.87 -4.47
N GLU A 343 21.69 -9.24 -3.22
CA GLU A 343 22.38 -10.36 -2.57
C GLU A 343 22.10 -11.68 -3.30
N ALA A 344 20.85 -11.91 -3.71
CA ALA A 344 20.47 -13.10 -4.44
C ALA A 344 21.16 -13.15 -5.83
N ILE A 345 21.20 -12.05 -6.56
CA ILE A 345 21.94 -11.94 -7.83
C ILE A 345 23.43 -12.24 -7.61
N LYS A 346 24.03 -11.63 -6.58
CA LYS A 346 25.45 -11.83 -6.25
C LYS A 346 25.76 -13.28 -5.88
N ALA A 347 24.84 -13.94 -5.18
CA ALA A 347 24.97 -15.34 -4.77
C ALA A 347 24.62 -16.33 -5.89
N GLY A 348 24.18 -15.86 -7.06
CA GLY A 348 23.71 -16.71 -8.16
C GLY A 348 22.48 -17.54 -7.81
N SER A 349 21.67 -17.03 -6.93
CA SER A 349 20.62 -17.71 -6.20
C SER A 349 19.29 -17.47 -6.91
N PHE A 350 18.96 -18.31 -7.90
CA PHE A 350 17.78 -18.19 -8.75
C PHE A 350 16.94 -19.47 -8.70
N HIS A 351 15.63 -19.32 -8.83
CA HIS A 351 14.73 -20.45 -8.98
C HIS A 351 15.04 -21.24 -10.26
N PRO A 352 15.13 -22.55 -10.18
CA PRO A 352 15.31 -23.38 -11.36
C PRO A 352 14.12 -23.22 -12.32
N HIS A 353 14.39 -23.13 -13.61
CA HIS A 353 13.38 -23.06 -14.68
C HIS A 353 12.44 -21.84 -14.68
N THR A 354 12.84 -20.75 -14.03
CA THR A 354 12.03 -19.52 -13.98
C THR A 354 12.43 -18.47 -15.01
N THR A 355 13.57 -18.64 -15.67
CA THR A 355 14.01 -17.70 -16.71
C THR A 355 13.09 -17.77 -17.92
N ARG A 356 12.41 -16.66 -18.21
CA ARG A 356 11.58 -16.49 -19.40
C ARG A 356 12.14 -15.35 -20.24
N CYS A 357 12.23 -15.57 -21.55
CA CYS A 357 12.68 -14.56 -22.49
C CYS A 357 11.60 -14.34 -23.54
N LEU A 358 11.20 -13.07 -23.70
CA LEU A 358 10.43 -12.62 -24.85
C LEU A 358 11.37 -11.81 -25.73
N SER A 359 11.57 -12.24 -26.98
CA SER A 359 12.44 -11.54 -27.91
C SER A 359 11.74 -11.34 -29.24
N LYS A 360 11.94 -10.15 -29.84
CA LYS A 360 11.53 -9.82 -31.20
C LYS A 360 12.68 -9.05 -31.86
N GLY A 361 13.18 -9.54 -32.97
CA GLY A 361 14.37 -9.01 -33.65
C GLY A 361 15.69 -9.25 -32.89
N ASP A 362 16.75 -8.56 -33.28
CA ASP A 362 18.07 -8.60 -32.66
C ASP A 362 18.41 -7.27 -32.01
N VAL A 363 18.23 -7.20 -30.69
CA VAL A 363 18.44 -6.00 -29.88
C VAL A 363 19.93 -5.66 -29.76
N GLU A 364 20.80 -6.66 -29.67
CA GLU A 364 22.24 -6.43 -29.50
C GLU A 364 22.84 -5.87 -30.78
N LEU A 365 22.37 -6.34 -31.95
CA LEU A 365 22.76 -5.78 -33.23
C LEU A 365 22.33 -4.32 -33.36
N CYS A 366 21.12 -3.98 -32.87
CA CYS A 366 20.64 -2.60 -32.85
C CYS A 366 21.52 -1.71 -31.95
N PHE A 367 21.92 -2.16 -30.77
CA PHE A 367 22.80 -1.39 -29.88
C PHE A 367 24.23 -1.27 -30.42
N ALA A 368 24.70 -2.25 -31.18
CA ALA A 368 26.01 -2.22 -31.82
C ALA A 368 26.05 -1.39 -33.11
N SER A 369 24.88 -1.06 -33.69
CA SER A 369 24.80 -0.23 -34.87
C SER A 369 25.09 1.23 -34.53
N ASN A 370 25.98 1.90 -35.26
CA ASN A 370 26.26 3.34 -35.06
C ASN A 370 25.13 4.26 -35.54
N THR A 371 23.92 3.73 -35.70
CA THR A 371 22.72 4.47 -36.11
C THR A 371 21.91 5.03 -34.94
N CYS A 372 22.39 4.83 -33.70
CA CYS A 372 21.74 5.27 -32.48
C CYS A 372 22.05 6.74 -32.19
N ASP A 373 21.04 7.58 -32.09
CA ASP A 373 21.22 8.98 -31.65
C ASP A 373 21.40 9.07 -30.14
N LYS A 374 20.69 8.24 -29.38
CA LYS A 374 20.72 8.25 -27.93
C LYS A 374 20.42 6.89 -27.33
N ILE A 375 21.26 6.48 -26.37
CA ILE A 375 21.03 5.31 -25.54
C ILE A 375 20.75 5.78 -24.11
N ILE A 376 19.68 5.27 -23.53
CA ILE A 376 19.30 5.53 -22.13
C ILE A 376 19.29 4.19 -21.39
N GLU A 377 20.03 4.14 -20.30
CA GLU A 377 20.05 3.00 -19.39
C GLU A 377 19.54 3.45 -18.01
N GLY A 378 18.88 2.55 -17.32
CA GLY A 378 18.42 2.84 -15.97
C GLY A 378 17.84 1.63 -15.27
N GLU A 379 17.41 1.84 -14.05
CA GLU A 379 16.73 0.82 -13.27
C GLU A 379 15.44 1.35 -12.64
N VAL A 380 14.50 0.46 -12.44
CA VAL A 380 13.23 0.71 -11.76
C VAL A 380 13.08 -0.30 -10.64
N ARG A 381 12.73 0.19 -9.46
CA ARG A 381 12.46 -0.62 -8.28
C ARG A 381 11.00 -0.50 -7.91
N VAL A 382 10.34 -1.64 -7.72
CA VAL A 382 8.97 -1.72 -7.22
C VAL A 382 9.00 -2.46 -5.90
N GLY A 383 8.49 -1.83 -4.84
CA GLY A 383 8.39 -2.44 -3.52
C GLY A 383 7.37 -3.57 -3.46
N GLY A 384 7.45 -4.38 -2.42
CA GLY A 384 6.41 -5.34 -2.09
C GLY A 384 5.11 -4.63 -1.71
N GLN A 385 3.98 -5.32 -1.88
CA GLN A 385 2.66 -4.81 -1.50
C GLN A 385 1.93 -5.84 -0.66
N GLU A 386 1.25 -5.36 0.38
CA GLU A 386 0.31 -6.15 1.16
C GLU A 386 -1.09 -6.08 0.56
N HIS A 387 -1.86 -7.16 0.70
CA HIS A 387 -3.26 -7.20 0.32
C HIS A 387 -4.11 -6.30 1.21
N PHE A 388 -3.78 -6.25 2.50
CA PHE A 388 -4.39 -5.43 3.53
C PHE A 388 -5.93 -5.43 3.50
N TYR A 389 -6.52 -6.62 3.38
CA TYR A 389 -7.97 -6.81 3.50
C TYR A 389 -8.43 -6.41 4.91
N MET A 390 -9.66 -5.91 5.05
CA MET A 390 -10.19 -5.43 6.33
C MET A 390 -10.38 -6.54 7.34
N GLU A 391 -10.94 -7.68 6.92
CA GLU A 391 -11.08 -8.89 7.73
C GLU A 391 -9.77 -9.68 7.70
N PRO A 392 -9.05 -9.87 8.84
CA PRO A 392 -7.90 -10.76 8.92
C PRO A 392 -8.26 -12.21 8.58
N GLN A 393 -7.25 -13.07 8.47
CA GLN A 393 -7.47 -14.51 8.31
C GLN A 393 -8.19 -15.08 9.53
N CYS A 394 -9.30 -15.78 9.27
CA CYS A 394 -10.11 -16.40 10.32
C CYS A 394 -10.66 -17.75 9.85
N THR A 395 -10.66 -18.73 10.73
CA THR A 395 -11.32 -20.01 10.47
C THR A 395 -11.83 -20.64 11.77
N LEU A 396 -12.98 -21.29 11.67
CA LEU A 396 -13.57 -22.14 12.72
C LEU A 396 -13.67 -23.55 12.16
N VAL A 397 -13.07 -24.52 12.84
CA VAL A 397 -13.04 -25.95 12.45
C VAL A 397 -13.65 -26.78 13.57
N TRP A 398 -14.47 -27.74 13.23
CA TRP A 398 -15.03 -28.67 14.22
C TRP A 398 -15.21 -30.08 13.66
N PRO A 399 -14.99 -31.12 14.52
CA PRO A 399 -15.23 -32.50 14.15
C PRO A 399 -16.74 -32.81 14.17
N VAL A 400 -17.16 -33.63 13.24
CA VAL A 400 -18.53 -34.18 13.14
C VAL A 400 -18.45 -35.69 13.09
N ASP A 401 -19.52 -36.37 13.45
CA ASP A 401 -19.60 -37.84 13.47
C ASP A 401 -18.40 -38.48 14.21
N SER A 402 -18.21 -38.10 15.48
CA SER A 402 -17.10 -38.57 16.33
C SER A 402 -15.71 -38.32 15.73
N GLY A 403 -15.57 -37.35 14.85
CA GLY A 403 -14.32 -36.99 14.18
C GLY A 403 -14.04 -37.74 12.89
N ASN A 404 -15.04 -38.46 12.35
CA ASN A 404 -14.95 -39.09 11.03
C ASN A 404 -15.10 -38.04 9.88
N GLU A 405 -15.64 -36.87 10.21
CA GLU A 405 -15.79 -35.74 9.31
C GLU A 405 -15.25 -34.47 9.94
N ILE A 406 -14.76 -33.56 9.13
CA ILE A 406 -14.31 -32.23 9.54
C ILE A 406 -15.11 -31.18 8.79
N HIS A 407 -15.76 -30.33 9.54
CA HIS A 407 -16.46 -29.17 9.02
C HIS A 407 -15.69 -27.89 9.36
N MET A 408 -15.74 -26.92 8.47
CA MET A 408 -15.09 -25.63 8.69
C MET A 408 -15.86 -24.48 8.04
N ILE A 409 -15.76 -23.32 8.67
CA ILE A 409 -16.10 -22.02 8.07
C ILE A 409 -14.80 -21.23 8.03
N SER A 410 -14.42 -20.74 6.85
CA SER A 410 -13.14 -20.05 6.66
C SER A 410 -13.30 -18.82 5.79
N SER A 411 -12.56 -17.77 6.15
CA SER A 411 -12.44 -16.55 5.36
C SER A 411 -11.50 -16.81 4.18
N THR A 412 -12.06 -17.29 3.06
CA THR A 412 -11.28 -17.70 1.88
C THR A 412 -11.96 -17.39 0.57
N GLN A 413 -11.19 -17.10 -0.47
CA GLN A 413 -11.63 -16.99 -1.85
C GLN A 413 -11.74 -18.35 -2.56
N ALA A 414 -11.20 -19.43 -1.94
CA ALA A 414 -11.12 -20.75 -2.56
C ALA A 414 -11.48 -21.89 -1.58
N PRO A 415 -12.77 -22.02 -1.18
CA PRO A 415 -13.18 -23.02 -0.21
C PRO A 415 -12.89 -24.46 -0.66
N HIS A 416 -12.97 -24.78 -1.95
CA HIS A 416 -12.61 -26.08 -2.48
C HIS A 416 -11.14 -26.43 -2.28
N THR A 417 -10.26 -25.42 -2.32
CA THR A 417 -8.83 -25.59 -2.07
C THR A 417 -8.60 -25.93 -0.60
N HIS A 418 -9.28 -25.25 0.32
CA HIS A 418 -9.24 -25.57 1.76
C HIS A 418 -9.69 -26.99 2.04
N GLN A 419 -10.82 -27.41 1.46
CA GLN A 419 -11.33 -28.80 1.57
C GLN A 419 -10.25 -29.80 1.18
N LYS A 420 -9.62 -29.58 0.03
CA LYS A 420 -8.64 -30.48 -0.56
C LYS A 420 -7.36 -30.61 0.30
N TYR A 421 -6.84 -29.48 0.77
CA TYR A 421 -5.63 -29.50 1.59
C TYR A 421 -5.86 -30.07 2.98
N VAL A 422 -6.98 -29.74 3.62
CA VAL A 422 -7.35 -30.31 4.91
C VAL A 422 -7.55 -31.83 4.79
N ALA A 423 -8.21 -32.30 3.75
CA ALA A 423 -8.36 -33.72 3.49
C ALA A 423 -6.99 -34.42 3.36
N ASN A 424 -6.04 -33.82 2.63
CA ASN A 424 -4.68 -34.35 2.46
C ASN A 424 -3.91 -34.38 3.79
N VAL A 425 -3.92 -33.27 4.52
CA VAL A 425 -3.19 -33.12 5.80
C VAL A 425 -3.70 -34.09 6.86
N LEU A 426 -5.00 -34.32 6.89
CA LEU A 426 -5.63 -35.23 7.85
C LEU A 426 -5.70 -36.69 7.38
N GLY A 427 -5.41 -36.96 6.10
CA GLY A 427 -5.55 -38.30 5.52
C GLY A 427 -7.01 -38.73 5.35
N LEU A 428 -7.93 -37.78 5.19
CA LEU A 428 -9.36 -38.05 5.03
C LEU A 428 -9.79 -38.02 3.56
N PRO A 429 -10.82 -38.78 3.17
CA PRO A 429 -11.44 -38.59 1.86
C PRO A 429 -12.02 -37.17 1.72
N LEU A 430 -11.99 -36.61 0.50
CA LEU A 430 -12.57 -35.28 0.21
C LEU A 430 -14.03 -35.15 0.67
N SER A 431 -14.82 -36.20 0.51
CA SER A 431 -16.23 -36.24 0.92
C SER A 431 -16.46 -36.12 2.42
N LYS A 432 -15.40 -36.31 3.23
CA LYS A 432 -15.43 -36.19 4.70
C LYS A 432 -14.99 -34.83 5.21
N VAL A 433 -14.69 -33.90 4.31
CA VAL A 433 -14.28 -32.55 4.66
C VAL A 433 -15.23 -31.54 4.02
N VAL A 434 -15.88 -30.72 4.82
CA VAL A 434 -16.83 -29.70 4.37
C VAL A 434 -16.28 -28.31 4.69
N CYS A 435 -16.02 -27.51 3.67
CA CYS A 435 -15.61 -26.12 3.81
C CYS A 435 -16.72 -25.18 3.34
N LYS A 436 -17.08 -24.23 4.20
CA LYS A 436 -18.08 -23.19 3.90
C LYS A 436 -17.42 -21.81 3.96
N THR A 437 -17.83 -20.93 3.06
CA THR A 437 -17.54 -19.50 3.07
C THR A 437 -18.82 -18.75 2.77
N LYS A 438 -19.34 -18.00 3.74
CA LYS A 438 -20.57 -17.23 3.57
C LYS A 438 -20.26 -15.93 2.83
N ARG A 439 -19.24 -15.21 3.30
CA ARG A 439 -18.70 -13.97 2.74
C ARG A 439 -17.30 -13.71 3.31
N ILE A 440 -16.59 -12.78 2.69
CA ILE A 440 -15.26 -12.35 3.14
C ILE A 440 -15.18 -10.82 3.17
N GLY A 441 -14.44 -10.28 4.13
CA GLY A 441 -14.17 -8.84 4.29
C GLY A 441 -12.96 -8.37 3.49
N GLY A 442 -12.93 -8.70 2.19
CA GLY A 442 -11.80 -8.49 1.30
C GLY A 442 -10.91 -9.74 1.17
N GLY A 443 -10.14 -9.81 0.10
CA GLY A 443 -9.23 -10.93 -0.16
C GLY A 443 -8.11 -10.56 -1.11
N PHE A 444 -8.44 -9.96 -2.26
CA PHE A 444 -7.48 -9.40 -3.25
C PHE A 444 -6.39 -10.38 -3.69
N GLY A 445 -6.68 -11.70 -3.66
CA GLY A 445 -5.72 -12.79 -3.90
C GLY A 445 -5.04 -13.31 -2.62
N GLY A 446 -5.03 -12.57 -1.52
CA GLY A 446 -4.39 -12.99 -0.26
C GLY A 446 -5.10 -14.12 0.47
N LYS A 447 -6.38 -14.33 0.19
CA LYS A 447 -7.18 -15.42 0.76
C LYS A 447 -7.47 -16.54 -0.25
N GLU A 448 -6.72 -16.63 -1.33
CA GLU A 448 -6.87 -17.67 -2.35
C GLU A 448 -6.08 -18.94 -2.02
N THR A 449 -4.77 -18.84 -1.88
CA THR A 449 -3.89 -19.98 -1.64
C THR A 449 -3.25 -19.99 -0.26
N ARG A 450 -2.86 -18.83 0.26
CA ARG A 450 -2.12 -18.74 1.53
C ARG A 450 -2.99 -18.92 2.77
N SER A 451 -4.28 -18.67 2.69
CA SER A 451 -5.25 -18.94 3.75
C SER A 451 -5.34 -20.43 4.16
N VAL A 452 -4.90 -21.33 3.28
CA VAL A 452 -4.81 -22.77 3.55
C VAL A 452 -3.93 -23.10 4.76
N ILE A 453 -2.87 -22.34 5.00
CA ILE A 453 -1.92 -22.58 6.09
C ILE A 453 -2.64 -22.57 7.46
N PHE A 454 -3.48 -21.59 7.66
CA PHE A 454 -4.18 -21.38 8.93
C PHE A 454 -5.26 -22.42 9.17
N VAL A 455 -6.03 -22.74 8.13
CA VAL A 455 -7.08 -23.76 8.24
C VAL A 455 -6.49 -25.15 8.42
N ALA A 456 -5.37 -25.47 7.77
CA ALA A 456 -4.68 -26.73 7.96
C ALA A 456 -4.16 -26.87 9.39
N ALA A 457 -3.51 -25.85 9.94
CA ALA A 457 -3.03 -25.84 11.33
C ALA A 457 -4.19 -26.02 12.34
N ALA A 458 -5.26 -25.24 12.19
CA ALA A 458 -6.45 -25.36 13.03
C ALA A 458 -7.13 -26.73 12.91
N SER A 459 -7.14 -27.31 11.71
CA SER A 459 -7.72 -28.62 11.45
C SER A 459 -6.93 -29.74 12.11
N VAL A 460 -5.60 -29.68 12.13
CA VAL A 460 -4.76 -30.63 12.88
C VAL A 460 -5.11 -30.58 14.36
N ALA A 461 -5.17 -29.38 14.94
CA ALA A 461 -5.51 -29.23 16.35
C ALA A 461 -6.92 -29.74 16.66
N SER A 462 -7.92 -29.40 15.86
CA SER A 462 -9.29 -29.83 16.02
C SER A 462 -9.45 -31.34 15.89
N TYR A 463 -8.75 -31.94 14.92
CA TYR A 463 -8.76 -33.38 14.68
C TYR A 463 -8.13 -34.16 15.86
N CYS A 464 -6.98 -33.72 16.36
CA CYS A 464 -6.29 -34.36 17.48
C CYS A 464 -7.05 -34.23 18.80
N LEU A 465 -7.62 -33.05 19.08
CA LEU A 465 -8.37 -32.78 20.32
C LEU A 465 -9.82 -33.27 20.29
N ARG A 466 -10.34 -33.61 19.11
CA ARG A 466 -11.77 -33.93 18.91
C ARG A 466 -12.70 -32.84 19.44
N ARG A 467 -12.27 -31.57 19.32
CA ARG A 467 -12.99 -30.40 19.80
C ARG A 467 -12.99 -29.31 18.72
N PRO A 468 -14.00 -28.44 18.71
CA PRO A 468 -13.97 -27.25 17.83
C PRO A 468 -12.77 -26.37 18.17
N VAL A 469 -12.12 -25.84 17.14
CA VAL A 469 -11.00 -24.89 17.24
C VAL A 469 -11.25 -23.68 16.35
N LYS A 470 -11.15 -22.49 16.92
CA LYS A 470 -11.24 -21.22 16.22
C LYS A 470 -9.88 -20.53 16.23
N ILE A 471 -9.44 -20.07 15.07
CA ILE A 471 -8.26 -19.21 14.95
C ILE A 471 -8.67 -17.90 14.27
N VAL A 472 -8.28 -16.78 14.86
CA VAL A 472 -8.40 -15.43 14.32
C VAL A 472 -7.02 -14.80 14.42
N LEU A 473 -6.50 -14.31 13.31
CA LEU A 473 -5.20 -13.65 13.34
C LEU A 473 -5.35 -12.17 13.69
N ASP A 474 -4.50 -11.68 14.58
CA ASP A 474 -4.31 -10.24 14.73
C ASP A 474 -3.66 -9.67 13.47
N ARG A 475 -3.84 -8.40 13.21
CA ARG A 475 -3.36 -7.75 12.00
C ARG A 475 -1.84 -7.89 11.78
N ASP A 476 -1.06 -7.75 12.82
CA ASP A 476 0.40 -7.88 12.80
C ASP A 476 0.84 -9.32 12.46
N VAL A 477 0.19 -10.30 13.06
CA VAL A 477 0.42 -11.73 12.78
C VAL A 477 0.01 -12.08 11.36
N ASP A 478 -1.14 -11.58 10.90
CA ASP A 478 -1.63 -11.78 9.54
C ASP A 478 -0.62 -11.24 8.53
N MET A 479 -0.20 -9.99 8.66
CA MET A 479 0.77 -9.36 7.77
C MET A 479 2.14 -10.02 7.79
N MET A 480 2.55 -10.60 8.93
CA MET A 480 3.81 -11.32 9.06
C MET A 480 3.78 -12.68 8.36
N THR A 481 2.65 -13.39 8.44
CA THR A 481 2.54 -14.81 8.03
C THR A 481 2.01 -14.99 6.61
N THR A 482 1.20 -14.04 6.11
CA THR A 482 0.65 -14.09 4.75
C THR A 482 1.67 -13.63 3.72
N GLY A 483 1.48 -14.01 2.47
CA GLY A 483 2.35 -13.58 1.37
C GLY A 483 2.11 -12.13 0.99
N GLN A 484 3.15 -11.50 0.45
CA GLN A 484 3.11 -10.18 -0.16
C GLN A 484 3.22 -10.31 -1.68
N ARG A 485 2.83 -9.25 -2.41
CA ARG A 485 3.27 -9.09 -3.78
C ARG A 485 4.79 -8.90 -3.79
N HIS A 486 5.47 -9.60 -4.69
CA HIS A 486 6.93 -9.60 -4.74
C HIS A 486 7.51 -8.24 -5.09
N ARG A 487 8.74 -8.00 -4.64
CA ARG A 487 9.54 -6.85 -5.05
C ARG A 487 10.13 -7.11 -6.43
N PHE A 488 10.31 -6.04 -7.21
CA PHE A 488 10.90 -6.11 -8.54
C PHE A 488 12.09 -5.16 -8.67
N LEU A 489 13.13 -5.62 -9.35
CA LEU A 489 14.21 -4.79 -9.87
C LEU A 489 14.22 -4.95 -11.38
N GLY A 490 13.85 -3.89 -12.10
CA GLY A 490 13.93 -3.84 -13.55
C GLY A 490 15.14 -3.02 -13.99
N LYS A 491 16.00 -3.57 -14.84
CA LYS A 491 17.07 -2.84 -15.52
C LYS A 491 16.72 -2.72 -16.98
N TYR A 492 16.79 -1.52 -17.51
CA TYR A 492 16.42 -1.27 -18.90
C TYR A 492 17.53 -0.55 -19.65
N LYS A 493 17.57 -0.84 -20.95
CA LYS A 493 18.37 -0.14 -21.94
C LYS A 493 17.46 0.16 -23.13
N VAL A 494 17.34 1.44 -23.47
CA VAL A 494 16.45 1.93 -24.54
C VAL A 494 17.29 2.68 -25.55
N TRP A 495 17.02 2.44 -26.82
CA TRP A 495 17.62 3.14 -27.93
C TRP A 495 16.55 3.95 -28.69
N SER A 496 16.90 5.14 -29.13
CA SER A 496 16.03 6.04 -29.87
C SER A 496 16.71 6.61 -31.12
N LEU A 497 15.93 6.74 -32.19
CA LEU A 497 16.31 7.27 -33.52
C LEU A 497 15.97 8.74 -33.65
N ASN A 498 15.79 9.56 -32.72
CA ASN A 498 15.65 11.02 -32.90
C ASN A 498 15.50 11.76 -31.57
N SER A 499 15.91 13.00 -31.56
CA SER A 499 15.75 13.97 -30.45
C SER A 499 14.30 14.22 -30.02
N ALA A 500 13.32 13.53 -30.58
CA ALA A 500 11.89 13.67 -30.34
C ALA A 500 11.37 12.95 -29.08
N PHE A 501 12.26 12.62 -28.12
CA PHE A 501 11.86 12.00 -26.84
C PHE A 501 10.92 12.89 -25.98
N LEU A 502 10.70 14.13 -26.39
CA LEU A 502 9.84 15.11 -25.70
C LEU A 502 8.51 15.41 -26.41
N SER A 503 8.25 14.83 -27.56
CA SER A 503 6.95 14.97 -28.23
C SER A 503 6.16 13.66 -28.17
N ALA A 504 4.84 13.74 -28.14
CA ALA A 504 3.90 12.62 -27.97
C ALA A 504 3.90 11.55 -29.10
N LYS A 505 4.96 11.50 -29.92
CA LYS A 505 5.20 10.50 -30.95
C LYS A 505 6.61 9.96 -30.79
N CYS A 506 6.82 9.13 -29.79
CA CYS A 506 8.08 8.41 -29.62
C CYS A 506 8.03 7.09 -30.41
N ASP A 507 8.77 7.01 -31.48
CA ASP A 507 9.12 5.74 -32.08
C ASP A 507 10.26 5.13 -31.25
N VAL A 508 9.92 4.32 -30.26
CA VAL A 508 10.89 3.52 -29.50
C VAL A 508 11.38 2.40 -30.42
N ALA A 509 12.61 2.47 -30.86
CA ALA A 509 13.15 1.53 -31.83
C ALA A 509 13.57 0.18 -31.21
N SER A 510 14.06 0.17 -29.96
CA SER A 510 14.44 -1.06 -29.24
C SER A 510 14.46 -0.87 -27.73
N ILE A 511 13.96 -1.85 -27.00
CA ILE A 511 14.00 -1.91 -25.53
C ILE A 511 14.59 -3.25 -25.11
N LYS A 512 15.61 -3.23 -24.24
CA LYS A 512 16.06 -4.39 -23.47
C LYS A 512 15.65 -4.17 -22.02
N LEU A 513 14.77 -5.01 -21.51
CA LEU A 513 14.29 -4.96 -20.14
C LEU A 513 14.68 -6.26 -19.43
N LEU A 514 15.44 -6.14 -18.36
CA LEU A 514 15.75 -7.22 -17.43
C LEU A 514 14.93 -6.96 -16.17
N VAL A 515 14.03 -7.85 -15.84
CA VAL A 515 13.21 -7.77 -14.63
C VAL A 515 13.59 -8.90 -13.71
N TYR A 516 13.94 -8.53 -12.48
CA TYR A 516 14.18 -9.43 -11.36
C TYR A 516 13.01 -9.31 -10.40
N GLU A 517 12.34 -10.41 -10.13
CA GLU A 517 11.26 -10.50 -9.17
C GLU A 517 11.73 -11.25 -7.93
N SER A 518 11.60 -10.65 -6.75
CA SER A 518 11.82 -11.36 -5.49
C SER A 518 10.51 -11.99 -5.03
N HIS A 519 10.41 -13.29 -5.07
CA HIS A 519 9.47 -13.98 -4.21
C HIS A 519 9.88 -13.77 -2.76
N ARG A 520 8.97 -13.85 -1.80
CA ARG A 520 9.32 -13.72 -0.37
C ARG A 520 10.65 -14.39 -0.13
N ILE A 521 11.56 -13.64 0.44
CA ILE A 521 12.83 -14.15 0.92
C ILE A 521 12.51 -15.05 2.11
N CYS A 522 11.90 -16.17 1.83
CA CYS A 522 11.30 -17.09 2.75
C CYS A 522 11.70 -18.51 2.48
N CYS A 523 12.68 -18.71 1.61
CA CYS A 523 13.16 -20.06 1.33
C CYS A 523 14.66 -20.05 1.12
N PRO A 524 15.36 -21.12 1.50
CA PRO A 524 16.70 -21.37 1.00
C PRO A 524 16.72 -21.64 -0.53
N CYS A 525 15.56 -21.66 -1.17
CA CYS A 525 15.41 -21.51 -2.61
C CYS A 525 15.18 -20.05 -2.93
N PRO A 526 16.19 -19.33 -3.34
CA PRO A 526 16.07 -17.95 -3.77
C PRO A 526 15.24 -17.87 -5.03
N SER A 527 14.22 -17.09 -4.94
CA SER A 527 13.25 -16.92 -5.99
C SER A 527 13.45 -15.58 -6.66
N GLU A 528 14.26 -15.58 -7.69
CA GLU A 528 14.24 -14.47 -8.63
C GLU A 528 13.86 -14.98 -10.01
N CYS A 529 12.76 -14.46 -10.51
CA CYS A 529 12.36 -14.64 -11.89
C CYS A 529 13.07 -13.57 -12.72
N VAL A 530 14.03 -13.96 -13.53
CA VAL A 530 14.60 -13.07 -14.55
C VAL A 530 13.68 -13.12 -15.76
N VAL A 531 12.91 -12.06 -15.96
CA VAL A 531 12.18 -11.87 -17.22
C VAL A 531 13.03 -10.97 -18.11
N THR A 532 13.68 -11.55 -19.11
CA THR A 532 14.34 -10.77 -20.14
C THR A 532 13.31 -10.48 -21.23
N CYS A 533 12.83 -9.26 -21.30
CA CYS A 533 11.98 -8.80 -22.38
C CYS A 533 12.87 -8.08 -23.39
N LYS A 534 13.11 -8.70 -24.55
CA LYS A 534 13.80 -8.09 -25.68
C LYS A 534 12.75 -7.71 -26.70
N LEU A 535 12.45 -6.43 -26.85
CA LEU A 535 11.63 -5.90 -27.92
C LEU A 535 12.55 -5.14 -28.87
N ALA A 536 12.72 -5.65 -30.07
CA ALA A 536 13.39 -4.94 -31.15
C ALA A 536 12.38 -4.73 -32.29
N CYS A 537 12.24 -3.53 -32.75
CA CYS A 537 11.46 -3.19 -33.92
C CYS A 537 12.40 -2.62 -34.99
N CYS A 538 12.71 -3.39 -36.01
CA CYS A 538 13.58 -3.01 -37.13
C CYS A 538 12.81 -2.68 -38.41
N GLU A 539 11.55 -2.24 -38.33
CA GLU A 539 10.83 -1.74 -39.53
C GLU A 539 10.00 -0.51 -39.23
N PRO A 540 10.01 0.51 -40.14
CA PRO A 540 9.32 1.78 -39.95
C PRO A 540 7.79 1.70 -40.10
N SER A 541 7.17 0.54 -40.20
CA SER A 541 5.78 0.39 -40.64
C SER A 541 4.82 -0.28 -39.65
N MET A 542 5.15 -0.42 -38.38
CA MET A 542 4.15 -0.88 -37.40
C MET A 542 3.79 0.22 -36.40
N ARG A 543 2.63 0.84 -36.64
CA ARG A 543 1.90 1.62 -35.64
C ARG A 543 1.37 0.64 -34.57
N LEU A 544 1.67 0.91 -33.32
CA LEU A 544 0.95 0.37 -32.17
C LEU A 544 -0.27 1.24 -31.89
#